data_45b9def74f861c908e7ae854910ba7ee
#
_entry.id   45b9def74f861c908e7ae854910ba7ee
#
_cell.length_a   1.000
_cell.length_b   1.000
_cell.length_c   1.000
_cell.angle_alpha   90.00
_cell.angle_beta   90.00
_cell.angle_gamma   90.00
#
_symmetry.space_group_name_H-M   'P 1'
#
loop_
_entity.id
_entity.type
_entity.pdbx_description
1 polymer ?
#
loop_
_entity_poly.entity_id
_entity_poly.type
_entity_poly.pdbx_seq_one_letter_code
_entity_poly.pdbx_strand_id
1 'polypeptide(L)'
;MENKITISEMIAIHLKNIGVQKAFGVPGGGSSLDLIDAFDKVGIEFHLVKREDTAVMMASVFGELTRSIGVALVTKGPGLSNSINGIAYSSLDRSPLILFSDGFSDKLSSYVTHQVFDQKKLMSPFSKNYTNLQTEDPEKDFKKIVSKAFIPPYGPVYIELISSIAQTLIENKNIELNNDDVNRNLSIDNEVISLIEKSRKPVVILGLENLIEDTSKTVAEIVDIINCPALVTYKAKGVIPDEHRNLVGIFTGGKAEQISILNSDLIVLIGLDPVELILQPWPYNIPVLNISLVNHETHYVSPNASLIGNLSTNLEKVKTFFIKSNWTEGEIKNFKQTIKSKLTFPSNNSLNPQSIVELAQKYHKNPRISIDAGAHMFSATAFWNAKKPFDVLISNGLATMGFALPAAISSALANPEKGAIAFTGDGGFMMCCSELSTAVQYNANILVIVFNDGALSLIDIKQRSRNLKRLGTTWPRSNFAEVATGFGCKSWKVEDISSYENALIEASNLKGPRLIDVWVDPNGYKEQLKSLRG
;
A
#
# COMPACT_ATOMS: atom_id res chain seq x y z
N MET A 1 -4.47 3.20 -47.21
CA MET A 1 -4.12 1.99 -46.43
C MET A 1 -4.78 2.10 -45.07
N GLU A 2 -5.61 1.14 -44.81
CA GLU A 2 -6.61 1.14 -43.73
C GLU A 2 -6.00 1.36 -42.35
N ASN A 3 -6.71 2.19 -41.58
CA ASN A 3 -6.43 2.51 -40.19
C ASN A 3 -6.68 1.30 -39.29
N LYS A 4 -5.89 0.21 -39.47
CA LYS A 4 -5.97 -1.02 -38.66
C LYS A 4 -4.79 -1.10 -37.71
N ILE A 5 -5.09 -1.49 -36.50
CA ILE A 5 -4.10 -1.73 -35.42
C ILE A 5 -4.31 -3.13 -34.82
N THR A 6 -3.29 -3.67 -34.20
CA THR A 6 -3.43 -4.92 -33.45
C THR A 6 -4.16 -4.68 -32.12
N ILE A 7 -4.71 -5.76 -31.52
CA ILE A 7 -5.31 -5.68 -30.17
C ILE A 7 -4.27 -5.24 -29.14
N SER A 8 -3.01 -5.68 -29.23
CA SER A 8 -1.93 -5.21 -28.35
C SER A 8 -1.66 -3.71 -28.51
N GLU A 9 -1.68 -3.17 -29.74
CA GLU A 9 -1.56 -1.73 -29.97
C GLU A 9 -2.78 -0.96 -29.44
N MET A 10 -3.99 -1.47 -29.63
CA MET A 10 -5.20 -0.91 -29.02
C MET A 10 -5.09 -0.84 -27.50
N ILE A 11 -4.67 -1.91 -26.85
CA ILE A 11 -4.43 -1.96 -25.40
C ILE A 11 -3.43 -0.87 -24.99
N ALA A 12 -2.28 -0.79 -25.65
CA ALA A 12 -1.22 0.17 -25.35
C ALA A 12 -1.71 1.62 -25.50
N ILE A 13 -2.43 1.95 -26.58
CA ILE A 13 -3.01 3.28 -26.81
C ILE A 13 -3.99 3.65 -25.69
N HIS A 14 -4.88 2.73 -25.30
CA HIS A 14 -5.82 2.98 -24.21
C HIS A 14 -5.13 3.22 -22.88
N LEU A 15 -4.15 2.39 -22.52
CA LEU A 15 -3.38 2.54 -21.29
C LEU A 15 -2.62 3.86 -21.25
N LYS A 16 -2.03 4.27 -22.39
CA LYS A 16 -1.36 5.58 -22.49
C LYS A 16 -2.32 6.73 -22.28
N ASN A 17 -3.52 6.67 -22.90
CA ASN A 17 -4.54 7.72 -22.80
C ASN A 17 -5.09 7.91 -21.38
N ILE A 18 -5.11 6.85 -20.54
CA ILE A 18 -5.49 6.93 -19.13
C ILE A 18 -4.30 7.18 -18.19
N GLY A 19 -3.14 7.60 -18.73
CA GLY A 19 -2.00 8.08 -17.96
C GLY A 19 -0.98 7.01 -17.53
N VAL A 20 -1.06 5.78 -18.04
CA VAL A 20 -0.05 4.76 -17.77
C VAL A 20 1.28 5.16 -18.41
N GLN A 21 2.34 5.16 -17.60
CA GLN A 21 3.70 5.53 -18.03
C GLN A 21 4.65 4.34 -18.02
N LYS A 22 4.43 3.39 -17.10
CA LYS A 22 5.32 2.25 -16.87
C LYS A 22 4.52 0.96 -16.66
N ALA A 23 5.07 -0.14 -17.14
CA ALA A 23 4.61 -1.51 -16.88
C ALA A 23 5.76 -2.32 -16.28
N PHE A 24 5.44 -3.30 -15.45
CA PHE A 24 6.42 -4.11 -14.72
C PHE A 24 6.18 -5.60 -14.98
N GLY A 25 7.23 -6.40 -15.08
CA GLY A 25 6.99 -7.82 -15.30
C GLY A 25 8.20 -8.71 -15.48
N VAL A 26 7.89 -9.99 -15.62
CA VAL A 26 8.80 -11.03 -16.15
C VAL A 26 8.10 -11.64 -17.35
N PRO A 27 8.49 -11.28 -18.58
CA PRO A 27 7.76 -11.64 -19.78
C PRO A 27 7.95 -13.12 -20.15
N GLY A 28 6.94 -13.67 -20.85
CA GLY A 28 7.04 -14.94 -21.56
C GLY A 28 7.33 -14.75 -23.05
N GLY A 29 7.43 -15.85 -23.78
CA GLY A 29 7.60 -15.85 -25.24
C GLY A 29 6.29 -15.78 -26.05
N GLY A 30 5.18 -15.41 -25.41
CA GLY A 30 3.86 -15.31 -26.03
C GLY A 30 3.41 -13.86 -26.26
N SER A 31 2.16 -13.56 -25.94
CA SER A 31 1.54 -12.24 -26.05
C SER A 31 2.26 -11.15 -25.24
N SER A 32 3.07 -11.54 -24.28
CA SER A 32 3.96 -10.63 -23.54
C SER A 32 4.85 -9.82 -24.48
N LEU A 33 5.39 -10.44 -25.55
CA LEU A 33 6.26 -9.76 -26.52
C LEU A 33 5.46 -8.77 -27.36
N ASP A 34 4.25 -9.14 -27.79
CA ASP A 34 3.36 -8.27 -28.56
C ASP A 34 2.98 -7.02 -27.74
N LEU A 35 2.72 -7.19 -26.43
CA LEU A 35 2.38 -6.08 -25.52
C LEU A 35 3.59 -5.16 -25.28
N ILE A 36 4.78 -5.71 -25.05
CA ILE A 36 6.00 -4.91 -24.80
C ILE A 36 6.33 -4.07 -26.05
N ASP A 37 6.25 -4.64 -27.24
CA ASP A 37 6.44 -3.91 -28.50
C ASP A 37 5.41 -2.78 -28.68
N ALA A 38 4.14 -3.07 -28.36
CA ALA A 38 3.07 -2.07 -28.41
C ALA A 38 3.26 -0.97 -27.34
N PHE A 39 3.73 -1.29 -26.16
CA PHE A 39 4.05 -0.32 -25.10
C PHE A 39 5.16 0.64 -25.54
N ASP A 40 6.24 0.12 -26.12
CA ASP A 40 7.35 0.93 -26.63
C ASP A 40 6.88 1.93 -27.69
N LYS A 41 6.04 1.50 -28.65
CA LYS A 41 5.49 2.33 -29.71
C LYS A 41 4.70 3.56 -29.19
N VAL A 42 4.08 3.47 -28.03
CA VAL A 42 3.31 4.58 -27.42
C VAL A 42 4.05 5.26 -26.27
N GLY A 43 5.30 4.85 -25.98
CA GLY A 43 6.13 5.40 -24.91
C GLY A 43 5.63 5.03 -23.51
N ILE A 44 5.19 3.78 -23.33
CA ILE A 44 5.03 3.14 -22.00
C ILE A 44 6.30 2.31 -21.76
N GLU A 45 7.08 2.66 -20.75
CA GLU A 45 8.32 1.96 -20.43
C GLU A 45 8.06 0.61 -19.76
N PHE A 46 8.60 -0.48 -20.31
CA PHE A 46 8.56 -1.78 -19.65
C PHE A 46 9.77 -1.99 -18.74
N HIS A 47 9.51 -2.30 -17.47
CA HIS A 47 10.52 -2.54 -16.45
C HIS A 47 10.59 -4.02 -16.10
N LEU A 48 11.71 -4.68 -16.54
CA LEU A 48 12.01 -6.05 -16.17
C LEU A 48 12.39 -6.13 -14.69
N VAL A 49 11.71 -6.98 -13.94
CA VAL A 49 11.99 -7.27 -12.53
C VAL A 49 12.50 -8.71 -12.35
N LYS A 50 12.69 -9.17 -11.11
CA LYS A 50 13.29 -10.50 -10.85
C LYS A 50 12.26 -11.52 -10.35
N ARG A 51 11.09 -11.06 -9.91
CA ARG A 51 9.99 -11.90 -9.43
C ARG A 51 8.65 -11.32 -9.86
N GLU A 52 7.71 -12.17 -10.16
CA GLU A 52 6.39 -11.76 -10.68
C GLU A 52 5.51 -11.13 -9.59
N ASP A 53 5.60 -11.59 -8.35
CA ASP A 53 4.88 -10.97 -7.22
C ASP A 53 5.38 -9.55 -6.95
N THR A 54 6.69 -9.31 -7.05
CA THR A 54 7.27 -7.96 -6.93
C THR A 54 6.91 -7.07 -8.11
N ALA A 55 6.77 -7.63 -9.33
CA ALA A 55 6.23 -6.89 -10.48
C ALA A 55 4.85 -6.32 -10.20
N VAL A 56 3.96 -7.15 -9.65
CA VAL A 56 2.59 -6.72 -9.30
C VAL A 56 2.60 -5.69 -8.18
N MET A 57 3.44 -5.86 -7.15
CA MET A 57 3.60 -4.86 -6.09
C MET A 57 4.11 -3.52 -6.62
N MET A 58 5.15 -3.54 -7.49
CA MET A 58 5.68 -2.33 -8.12
C MET A 58 4.64 -1.63 -8.99
N ALA A 59 3.90 -2.39 -9.81
CA ALA A 59 2.84 -1.86 -10.66
C ALA A 59 1.73 -1.20 -9.84
N SER A 60 1.27 -1.85 -8.76
CA SER A 60 0.25 -1.32 -7.86
C SER A 60 0.69 0.01 -7.22
N VAL A 61 1.89 0.02 -6.63
CA VAL A 61 2.45 1.23 -6.01
C VAL A 61 2.64 2.35 -7.04
N PHE A 62 3.14 2.04 -8.25
CA PHE A 62 3.30 3.04 -9.30
C PHE A 62 1.96 3.65 -9.71
N GLY A 63 0.94 2.81 -9.91
CA GLY A 63 -0.41 3.24 -10.23
C GLY A 63 -1.01 4.16 -9.15
N GLU A 64 -0.91 3.77 -7.87
CA GLU A 64 -1.35 4.59 -6.73
C GLU A 64 -0.66 5.98 -6.72
N LEU A 65 0.67 6.01 -6.91
CA LEU A 65 1.47 7.24 -6.85
C LEU A 65 1.27 8.17 -8.04
N THR A 66 0.94 7.63 -9.22
CA THR A 66 0.71 8.39 -10.45
C THR A 66 -0.77 8.63 -10.73
N ARG A 67 -1.66 8.17 -9.83
CA ARG A 67 -3.12 8.28 -9.98
C ARG A 67 -3.63 7.64 -11.28
N SER A 68 -3.00 6.53 -11.68
CA SER A 68 -3.35 5.73 -12.84
C SER A 68 -3.59 4.28 -12.46
N ILE A 69 -3.88 3.43 -13.44
CA ILE A 69 -3.92 1.98 -13.18
C ILE A 69 -2.51 1.40 -13.21
N GLY A 70 -2.21 0.50 -12.26
CA GLY A 70 -0.99 -0.30 -12.31
C GLY A 70 -1.04 -1.31 -13.46
N VAL A 71 0.10 -1.58 -14.10
CA VAL A 71 0.18 -2.57 -15.18
C VAL A 71 1.29 -3.56 -14.90
N ALA A 72 0.92 -4.83 -14.73
CA ALA A 72 1.86 -5.93 -14.56
C ALA A 72 1.69 -6.98 -15.66
N LEU A 73 2.81 -7.60 -16.07
CA LEU A 73 2.88 -8.56 -17.15
C LEU A 73 3.69 -9.78 -16.72
N VAL A 74 3.12 -10.98 -16.87
CA VAL A 74 3.77 -12.24 -16.50
C VAL A 74 3.56 -13.32 -17.56
N THR A 75 4.47 -14.30 -17.60
CA THR A 75 4.24 -15.48 -18.44
C THR A 75 3.12 -16.36 -17.86
N LYS A 76 2.52 -17.22 -18.71
CA LYS A 76 1.58 -18.27 -18.29
C LYS A 76 2.22 -19.28 -17.34
N GLY A 77 1.40 -20.02 -16.64
CA GLY A 77 1.86 -21.10 -15.77
C GLY A 77 2.67 -20.59 -14.58
N PRO A 78 3.98 -20.84 -14.51
CA PRO A 78 4.81 -20.47 -13.36
C PRO A 78 4.82 -18.96 -13.07
N GLY A 79 4.82 -18.10 -14.09
CA GLY A 79 4.80 -16.65 -13.89
C GLY A 79 3.52 -16.19 -13.23
N LEU A 80 2.36 -16.68 -13.73
CA LEU A 80 1.08 -16.36 -13.13
C LEU A 80 0.96 -16.90 -11.70
N SER A 81 1.35 -18.15 -11.45
CA SER A 81 1.29 -18.73 -10.10
C SER A 81 2.21 -18.00 -9.11
N ASN A 82 3.38 -17.53 -9.56
CA ASN A 82 4.31 -16.76 -8.73
C ASN A 82 3.83 -15.32 -8.45
N SER A 83 2.87 -14.80 -9.21
CA SER A 83 2.29 -13.46 -9.01
C SER A 83 1.23 -13.38 -7.90
N ILE A 84 0.81 -14.53 -7.31
CA ILE A 84 -0.33 -14.62 -6.38
C ILE A 84 -0.18 -13.67 -5.17
N ASN A 85 0.98 -13.63 -4.54
CA ASN A 85 1.20 -12.74 -3.40
C ASN A 85 1.01 -11.26 -3.79
N GLY A 86 1.51 -10.87 -4.95
CA GLY A 86 1.36 -9.50 -5.45
C GLY A 86 -0.10 -9.13 -5.78
N ILE A 87 -0.85 -10.02 -6.44
CA ILE A 87 -2.25 -9.72 -6.78
C ILE A 87 -3.15 -9.74 -5.54
N ALA A 88 -2.86 -10.60 -4.56
CA ALA A 88 -3.53 -10.60 -3.26
C ALA A 88 -3.29 -9.27 -2.53
N TYR A 89 -2.04 -8.75 -2.57
CA TYR A 89 -1.72 -7.41 -2.07
C TYR A 89 -2.58 -6.35 -2.77
N SER A 90 -2.57 -6.32 -4.11
CA SER A 90 -3.35 -5.33 -4.87
C SER A 90 -4.84 -5.37 -4.51
N SER A 91 -5.41 -6.58 -4.35
CA SER A 91 -6.82 -6.78 -3.98
C SER A 91 -7.16 -6.23 -2.59
N LEU A 92 -6.37 -6.63 -1.57
CA LEU A 92 -6.64 -6.27 -0.18
C LEU A 92 -6.22 -4.85 0.19
N ASP A 93 -5.23 -4.29 -0.51
CA ASP A 93 -4.80 -2.91 -0.33
C ASP A 93 -5.52 -1.91 -1.25
N ARG A 94 -6.56 -2.38 -1.99
CA ARG A 94 -7.44 -1.57 -2.85
C ARG A 94 -6.72 -0.85 -3.97
N SER A 95 -5.67 -1.45 -4.53
CA SER A 95 -4.91 -0.85 -5.62
C SER A 95 -5.51 -1.22 -6.99
N PRO A 96 -5.91 -0.27 -7.83
CA PRO A 96 -6.35 -0.57 -9.18
C PRO A 96 -5.18 -1.06 -10.03
N LEU A 97 -5.32 -2.26 -10.59
CA LEU A 97 -4.26 -2.95 -11.33
C LEU A 97 -4.83 -3.77 -12.48
N ILE A 98 -4.11 -3.84 -13.60
CA ILE A 98 -4.27 -4.87 -14.62
C ILE A 98 -3.11 -5.84 -14.53
N LEU A 99 -3.42 -7.11 -14.34
CA LEU A 99 -2.46 -8.19 -14.51
C LEU A 99 -2.70 -8.86 -15.86
N PHE A 100 -1.72 -8.77 -16.75
CA PHE A 100 -1.69 -9.54 -17.99
C PHE A 100 -0.90 -10.82 -17.78
N SER A 101 -1.41 -11.94 -18.28
CA SER A 101 -0.61 -13.14 -18.49
C SER A 101 -0.73 -13.65 -19.91
N ASP A 102 0.30 -14.35 -20.37
CA ASP A 102 0.16 -15.19 -21.56
C ASP A 102 -0.89 -16.27 -21.31
N GLY A 103 -1.58 -16.70 -22.38
CA GLY A 103 -2.57 -17.77 -22.35
C GLY A 103 -2.34 -18.83 -23.42
N PHE A 104 -3.16 -19.86 -23.38
CA PHE A 104 -3.28 -20.88 -24.42
C PHE A 104 -4.61 -20.74 -25.15
N SER A 105 -4.62 -20.99 -26.47
CA SER A 105 -5.88 -21.17 -27.18
C SER A 105 -6.59 -22.45 -26.70
N ASP A 106 -7.92 -22.48 -26.78
CA ASP A 106 -8.72 -23.66 -26.42
C ASP A 106 -8.26 -24.94 -27.14
N LYS A 107 -7.85 -24.79 -28.42
CA LYS A 107 -7.29 -25.89 -29.20
C LYS A 107 -5.99 -26.43 -28.58
N LEU A 108 -5.07 -25.55 -28.14
CA LEU A 108 -3.82 -25.98 -27.52
C LEU A 108 -4.03 -26.53 -26.12
N SER A 109 -4.86 -25.91 -25.31
CA SER A 109 -5.17 -26.38 -23.96
C SER A 109 -5.85 -27.73 -23.89
N SER A 110 -6.48 -28.20 -25.01
CA SER A 110 -7.12 -29.49 -25.08
C SER A 110 -6.14 -30.68 -25.09
N TYR A 111 -4.87 -30.48 -25.44
CA TYR A 111 -3.86 -31.55 -25.52
C TYR A 111 -2.50 -31.23 -24.93
N VAL A 112 -2.20 -29.95 -24.69
CA VAL A 112 -0.94 -29.53 -24.05
C VAL A 112 -1.13 -29.58 -22.54
N THR A 113 -0.17 -30.19 -21.83
CA THR A 113 -0.17 -30.26 -20.37
C THR A 113 0.95 -29.41 -19.76
N HIS A 114 1.96 -29.03 -20.54
CA HIS A 114 3.07 -28.23 -20.09
C HIS A 114 2.65 -26.78 -19.77
N GLN A 115 2.83 -26.36 -18.52
CA GLN A 115 2.42 -25.05 -17.99
C GLN A 115 0.90 -24.76 -18.04
N VAL A 116 0.05 -25.78 -18.22
CA VAL A 116 -1.40 -25.63 -18.34
C VAL A 116 -2.11 -25.96 -17.03
N PHE A 117 -2.88 -25.02 -16.54
CA PHE A 117 -3.88 -25.16 -15.50
C PHE A 117 -4.95 -24.08 -15.70
N ASP A 118 -6.03 -24.14 -14.96
CA ASP A 118 -7.10 -23.14 -15.03
C ASP A 118 -6.65 -21.80 -14.39
N GLN A 119 -6.03 -20.94 -15.22
CA GLN A 119 -5.50 -19.64 -14.81
C GLN A 119 -6.62 -18.69 -14.34
N LYS A 120 -7.76 -18.71 -15.03
CA LYS A 120 -8.94 -17.92 -14.65
C LYS A 120 -9.44 -18.28 -13.25
N LYS A 121 -9.54 -19.58 -12.96
CA LYS A 121 -9.98 -20.08 -11.66
C LYS A 121 -8.97 -19.73 -10.56
N LEU A 122 -7.67 -19.78 -10.86
CA LEU A 122 -6.62 -19.39 -9.91
C LEU A 122 -6.74 -17.91 -9.54
N MET A 123 -7.03 -17.02 -10.49
CA MET A 123 -7.10 -15.58 -10.26
C MET A 123 -8.45 -15.12 -9.70
N SER A 124 -9.51 -15.92 -9.81
CA SER A 124 -10.87 -15.50 -9.44
C SER A 124 -11.06 -15.01 -7.99
N PRO A 125 -10.33 -15.50 -6.96
CA PRO A 125 -10.47 -14.99 -5.59
C PRO A 125 -9.89 -13.60 -5.38
N PHE A 126 -8.98 -13.16 -6.25
CA PHE A 126 -8.22 -11.93 -6.08
C PHE A 126 -8.64 -10.83 -7.06
N SER A 127 -9.06 -11.21 -8.27
CA SER A 127 -9.40 -10.24 -9.32
C SER A 127 -10.90 -9.92 -9.35
N LYS A 128 -11.24 -8.66 -9.54
CA LYS A 128 -12.62 -8.17 -9.64
C LYS A 128 -13.32 -8.61 -10.91
N ASN A 129 -12.55 -8.83 -11.98
CA ASN A 129 -13.06 -9.29 -13.25
C ASN A 129 -11.95 -9.97 -14.07
N TYR A 130 -12.38 -10.70 -15.11
CA TYR A 130 -11.55 -11.45 -16.04
C TYR A 130 -12.02 -11.26 -17.47
N THR A 131 -11.08 -11.21 -18.42
CA THR A 131 -11.34 -11.37 -19.86
C THR A 131 -10.14 -12.01 -20.55
N ASN A 132 -10.37 -12.61 -21.72
CA ASN A 132 -9.33 -13.05 -22.65
C ASN A 132 -9.38 -12.28 -23.99
N LEU A 133 -10.27 -11.29 -24.10
CA LEU A 133 -10.51 -10.46 -25.26
C LEU A 133 -10.92 -11.24 -26.55
N GLN A 134 -11.36 -12.49 -26.41
CA GLN A 134 -11.92 -13.30 -27.50
C GLN A 134 -13.40 -12.97 -27.69
N THR A 135 -13.69 -11.78 -28.18
CA THR A 135 -15.06 -11.24 -28.29
C THR A 135 -15.25 -10.52 -29.62
N GLU A 136 -16.49 -10.18 -29.95
CA GLU A 136 -16.81 -9.41 -31.16
C GLU A 136 -16.29 -7.96 -31.11
N ASP A 137 -16.18 -7.38 -29.92
CA ASP A 137 -15.68 -6.03 -29.70
C ASP A 137 -14.64 -6.01 -28.55
N PRO A 138 -13.37 -6.39 -28.85
CA PRO A 138 -12.30 -6.44 -27.85
C PRO A 138 -12.00 -5.09 -27.18
N GLU A 139 -12.19 -3.99 -27.92
CA GLU A 139 -11.98 -2.64 -27.42
C GLU A 139 -12.99 -2.28 -26.32
N LYS A 140 -14.27 -2.52 -26.57
CA LYS A 140 -15.33 -2.28 -25.60
C LYS A 140 -15.12 -3.12 -24.33
N ASP A 141 -14.75 -4.38 -24.49
CA ASP A 141 -14.51 -5.27 -23.36
C ASP A 141 -13.26 -4.88 -22.57
N PHE A 142 -12.21 -4.40 -23.24
CA PHE A 142 -11.05 -3.84 -22.60
C PHE A 142 -11.39 -2.59 -21.76
N LYS A 143 -12.12 -1.62 -22.33
CA LYS A 143 -12.61 -0.45 -21.60
C LYS A 143 -13.44 -0.86 -20.36
N LYS A 144 -14.35 -1.80 -20.54
CA LYS A 144 -15.21 -2.29 -19.48
C LYS A 144 -14.43 -2.96 -18.34
N ILE A 145 -13.42 -3.79 -18.66
CA ILE A 145 -12.62 -4.43 -17.60
C ILE A 145 -11.74 -3.43 -16.88
N VAL A 146 -11.14 -2.47 -17.57
CA VAL A 146 -10.35 -1.40 -16.96
C VAL A 146 -11.21 -0.58 -15.99
N SER A 147 -12.42 -0.18 -16.39
CA SER A 147 -13.33 0.58 -15.52
C SER A 147 -13.68 -0.19 -14.23
N LYS A 148 -13.74 -1.53 -14.28
CA LYS A 148 -14.01 -2.36 -13.09
C LYS A 148 -12.93 -2.25 -12.01
N ALA A 149 -11.69 -1.97 -12.37
CA ALA A 149 -10.62 -1.75 -11.39
C ALA A 149 -10.87 -0.51 -10.51
N PHE A 150 -11.55 0.50 -11.04
CA PHE A 150 -11.86 1.78 -10.39
C PHE A 150 -13.27 1.85 -9.76
N ILE A 151 -14.07 0.79 -9.83
CA ILE A 151 -15.32 0.74 -9.07
C ILE A 151 -14.99 0.39 -7.61
N PRO A 152 -15.35 1.23 -6.62
CA PRO A 152 -15.08 0.91 -5.22
C PRO A 152 -15.78 -0.39 -4.75
N PRO A 153 -15.14 -1.16 -3.87
CA PRO A 153 -13.76 -1.04 -3.45
C PRO A 153 -12.80 -1.34 -4.61
N TYR A 154 -11.79 -0.46 -4.80
CA TYR A 154 -10.82 -0.60 -5.90
C TYR A 154 -10.06 -1.92 -5.81
N GLY A 155 -9.49 -2.38 -6.93
CA GLY A 155 -8.75 -3.62 -6.93
C GLY A 155 -8.35 -4.11 -8.33
N PRO A 156 -7.64 -5.24 -8.41
CA PRO A 156 -7.08 -5.73 -9.65
C PRO A 156 -8.12 -6.37 -10.58
N VAL A 157 -7.82 -6.34 -11.87
CA VAL A 157 -8.49 -7.11 -12.92
C VAL A 157 -7.46 -7.98 -13.64
N TYR A 158 -7.91 -9.09 -14.21
CA TYR A 158 -7.03 -10.06 -14.84
C TYR A 158 -7.37 -10.24 -16.32
N ILE A 159 -6.35 -10.19 -17.19
CA ILE A 159 -6.46 -10.39 -18.62
C ILE A 159 -5.51 -11.51 -19.04
N GLU A 160 -6.07 -12.62 -19.50
CA GLU A 160 -5.32 -13.72 -20.12
C GLU A 160 -5.27 -13.51 -21.62
N LEU A 161 -4.11 -13.09 -22.14
CA LEU A 161 -3.96 -12.72 -23.53
C LEU A 161 -3.24 -13.82 -24.31
N ILE A 162 -3.81 -14.24 -25.43
CA ILE A 162 -3.23 -15.23 -26.34
C ILE A 162 -2.57 -14.50 -27.51
N SER A 163 -1.39 -14.94 -27.98
CA SER A 163 -0.66 -14.26 -29.05
C SER A 163 -1.49 -14.09 -30.33
N SER A 164 -2.30 -15.08 -30.73
CA SER A 164 -3.17 -14.94 -31.91
C SER A 164 -4.23 -13.85 -31.74
N ILE A 165 -4.70 -13.60 -30.52
CA ILE A 165 -5.62 -12.52 -30.21
C ILE A 165 -4.87 -11.17 -30.15
N ALA A 166 -3.71 -11.14 -29.48
CA ALA A 166 -2.86 -9.95 -29.41
C ALA A 166 -2.53 -9.36 -30.80
N GLN A 167 -2.30 -10.23 -31.77
CA GLN A 167 -1.94 -9.90 -33.15
C GLN A 167 -3.15 -9.69 -34.09
N THR A 168 -4.38 -9.94 -33.63
CA THR A 168 -5.59 -9.70 -34.44
C THR A 168 -5.72 -8.24 -34.80
N LEU A 169 -5.94 -7.96 -36.10
CA LEU A 169 -6.16 -6.60 -36.61
C LEU A 169 -7.61 -6.16 -36.43
N ILE A 170 -7.80 -5.00 -35.83
CA ILE A 170 -9.08 -4.31 -35.65
C ILE A 170 -9.05 -2.92 -36.26
N GLU A 171 -10.21 -2.33 -36.53
CA GLU A 171 -10.30 -0.94 -36.96
C GLU A 171 -9.90 0.00 -35.81
N ASN A 172 -9.02 0.96 -36.12
CA ASN A 172 -8.66 2.01 -35.17
C ASN A 172 -9.77 3.06 -35.14
N LYS A 173 -10.68 2.97 -34.20
CA LYS A 173 -11.71 3.95 -33.93
C LYS A 173 -11.10 5.04 -33.06
N ASN A 174 -11.05 6.31 -33.52
CA ASN A 174 -10.62 7.43 -32.68
C ASN A 174 -11.42 7.44 -31.37
N ILE A 175 -10.71 7.27 -30.26
CA ILE A 175 -11.32 6.94 -28.98
C ILE A 175 -11.59 8.22 -28.21
N GLU A 176 -12.86 8.58 -28.05
CA GLU A 176 -13.28 9.56 -27.05
C GLU A 176 -13.53 8.84 -25.71
N LEU A 177 -12.90 9.36 -24.64
CA LEU A 177 -13.16 8.94 -23.27
C LEU A 177 -14.45 9.65 -22.81
N ASN A 178 -15.55 8.94 -22.76
CA ASN A 178 -16.75 9.43 -22.07
C ASN A 178 -16.60 9.11 -20.58
N ASN A 179 -16.37 10.13 -19.78
CA ASN A 179 -16.51 10.07 -18.33
C ASN A 179 -18.00 10.25 -18.00
N ASP A 180 -18.69 9.16 -17.76
CA ASP A 180 -20.01 9.18 -17.15
C ASP A 180 -19.86 9.47 -15.65
N ASP A 181 -19.84 10.74 -15.30
CA ASP A 181 -19.95 11.20 -13.91
C ASP A 181 -21.36 10.91 -13.39
N VAL A 182 -21.50 9.82 -12.64
CA VAL A 182 -22.76 9.53 -11.90
C VAL A 182 -22.79 10.42 -10.65
N ASN A 183 -23.07 11.69 -10.84
CA ASN A 183 -23.32 12.64 -9.76
C ASN A 183 -24.71 12.38 -9.19
N ARG A 184 -24.84 11.49 -8.19
CA ARG A 184 -26.07 11.35 -7.40
C ARG A 184 -26.07 12.41 -6.30
N ASN A 185 -26.89 13.41 -6.45
CA ASN A 185 -27.22 14.38 -5.39
C ASN A 185 -28.00 13.65 -4.29
N LEU A 186 -27.31 12.99 -3.36
CA LEU A 186 -27.93 12.40 -2.18
C LEU A 186 -28.11 13.51 -1.11
N SER A 187 -29.31 13.63 -0.54
CA SER A 187 -29.55 14.39 0.69
C SER A 187 -28.90 13.67 1.86
N ILE A 188 -28.46 14.43 2.87
CA ILE A 188 -27.96 13.85 4.12
C ILE A 188 -29.15 13.44 4.97
N ASP A 189 -29.13 12.21 5.47
CA ASP A 189 -30.17 11.68 6.33
C ASP A 189 -30.19 12.39 7.69
N ASN A 190 -31.40 12.61 8.22
CA ASN A 190 -31.58 13.26 9.52
C ASN A 190 -30.89 12.52 10.69
N GLU A 191 -30.70 11.20 10.57
CA GLU A 191 -29.97 10.41 11.57
C GLU A 191 -28.49 10.81 11.64
N VAL A 192 -27.85 11.05 10.49
CA VAL A 192 -26.45 11.53 10.40
C VAL A 192 -26.33 12.89 11.08
N ILE A 193 -27.23 13.83 10.72
CA ILE A 193 -27.25 15.19 11.28
C ILE A 193 -27.46 15.12 12.79
N SER A 194 -28.44 14.34 13.25
CA SER A 194 -28.75 14.19 14.68
C SER A 194 -27.61 13.63 15.50
N LEU A 195 -26.82 12.68 14.96
CA LEU A 195 -25.62 12.16 15.65
C LEU A 195 -24.55 13.24 15.82
N ILE A 196 -24.31 14.01 14.76
CA ILE A 196 -23.31 15.09 14.78
C ILE A 196 -23.71 16.19 15.77
N GLU A 197 -24.96 16.66 15.71
CA GLU A 197 -25.46 17.77 16.56
C GLU A 197 -25.52 17.42 18.06
N LYS A 198 -25.75 16.14 18.39
CA LYS A 198 -25.76 15.65 19.77
C LYS A 198 -24.38 15.48 20.38
N SER A 199 -23.38 15.21 19.57
CA SER A 199 -22.01 14.96 20.06
C SER A 199 -21.36 16.23 20.59
N ARG A 200 -20.62 16.07 21.68
CA ARG A 200 -19.83 17.13 22.30
C ARG A 200 -18.34 16.80 22.39
N LYS A 201 -18.01 15.53 22.37
CA LYS A 201 -16.62 15.03 22.42
C LYS A 201 -16.38 13.93 21.38
N PRO A 202 -16.51 14.23 20.07
CA PRO A 202 -16.24 13.23 19.03
C PRO A 202 -14.75 12.90 18.92
N VAL A 203 -14.47 11.69 18.39
CA VAL A 203 -13.13 11.28 17.89
C VAL A 203 -13.25 10.92 16.42
N VAL A 204 -12.26 11.29 15.61
CA VAL A 204 -12.21 10.98 14.17
C VAL A 204 -11.19 9.90 13.90
N ILE A 205 -11.56 8.88 13.12
CA ILE A 205 -10.64 7.82 12.65
C ILE A 205 -10.64 7.85 11.12
N LEU A 206 -9.44 8.02 10.55
CA LEU A 206 -9.22 8.18 9.12
C LEU A 206 -8.64 6.90 8.52
N GLY A 207 -9.28 6.38 7.47
CA GLY A 207 -8.87 5.19 6.78
C GLY A 207 -8.39 5.43 5.34
N LEU A 208 -8.05 4.33 4.65
CA LEU A 208 -7.39 4.31 3.34
C LEU A 208 -8.21 4.95 2.20
N GLU A 209 -9.55 4.98 2.30
CA GLU A 209 -10.38 5.54 1.23
C GLU A 209 -10.11 7.04 1.02
N ASN A 210 -9.58 7.74 2.04
CA ASN A 210 -9.12 9.13 1.92
C ASN A 210 -7.93 9.28 0.95
N LEU A 211 -7.15 8.23 0.73
CA LEU A 211 -6.08 8.22 -0.28
C LEU A 211 -6.64 8.06 -1.69
N ILE A 212 -7.74 7.34 -1.83
CA ILE A 212 -8.41 7.08 -3.11
C ILE A 212 -8.96 8.38 -3.70
N GLU A 213 -9.72 9.15 -2.91
CA GLU A 213 -10.40 10.37 -3.37
C GLU A 213 -9.68 11.68 -3.05
N ASP A 214 -8.47 11.61 -2.49
CA ASP A 214 -7.66 12.79 -2.13
C ASP A 214 -8.40 13.82 -1.26
N THR A 215 -9.03 13.34 -0.20
CA THR A 215 -9.84 14.15 0.73
C THR A 215 -9.03 14.84 1.83
N SER A 216 -7.71 14.77 1.79
CA SER A 216 -6.80 15.21 2.87
C SER A 216 -7.05 16.64 3.34
N LYS A 217 -7.29 17.56 2.41
CA LYS A 217 -7.58 18.97 2.74
C LYS A 217 -8.89 19.11 3.49
N THR A 218 -9.97 18.53 2.96
CA THR A 218 -11.31 18.62 3.57
C THR A 218 -11.35 17.94 4.93
N VAL A 219 -10.67 16.80 5.08
CA VAL A 219 -10.57 16.09 6.36
C VAL A 219 -9.80 16.93 7.39
N ALA A 220 -8.69 17.57 7.01
CA ALA A 220 -7.96 18.45 7.90
C ALA A 220 -8.82 19.64 8.36
N GLU A 221 -9.58 20.25 7.44
CA GLU A 221 -10.54 21.32 7.76
C GLU A 221 -11.62 20.84 8.74
N ILE A 222 -12.20 19.65 8.53
CA ILE A 222 -13.21 19.06 9.43
C ILE A 222 -12.62 18.87 10.82
N VAL A 223 -11.43 18.27 10.93
CA VAL A 223 -10.75 18.05 12.21
C VAL A 223 -10.45 19.37 12.94
N ASP A 224 -10.09 20.43 12.20
CA ASP A 224 -9.88 21.77 12.77
C ASP A 224 -11.18 22.43 13.22
N ILE A 225 -12.26 22.33 12.44
CA ILE A 225 -13.60 22.85 12.80
C ILE A 225 -14.08 22.20 14.09
N ILE A 226 -14.01 20.88 14.17
CA ILE A 226 -14.45 20.13 15.34
C ILE A 226 -13.51 20.36 16.53
N ASN A 227 -12.21 20.56 16.27
CA ASN A 227 -11.14 20.57 17.27
C ASN A 227 -11.18 19.32 18.16
N CYS A 228 -11.09 18.13 17.54
CA CYS A 228 -11.19 16.83 18.21
C CYS A 228 -9.92 16.00 18.01
N PRO A 229 -9.68 14.98 18.86
CA PRO A 229 -8.64 13.98 18.60
C PRO A 229 -8.91 13.27 17.28
N ALA A 230 -7.88 13.11 16.46
CA ALA A 230 -7.91 12.34 15.22
C ALA A 230 -6.88 11.20 15.29
N LEU A 231 -7.24 10.06 14.71
CA LEU A 231 -6.38 8.88 14.54
C LEU A 231 -6.34 8.51 13.06
N VAL A 232 -5.23 7.94 12.61
CA VAL A 232 -5.08 7.42 11.24
C VAL A 232 -4.77 5.94 11.27
N THR A 233 -5.25 5.17 10.29
CA THR A 233 -4.80 3.80 10.11
C THR A 233 -3.35 3.79 9.57
N TYR A 234 -2.72 2.61 9.52
CA TYR A 234 -1.36 2.50 8.98
C TYR A 234 -1.25 3.02 7.54
N LYS A 235 -2.21 2.63 6.66
CA LYS A 235 -2.18 3.05 5.25
C LYS A 235 -2.61 4.52 5.08
N ALA A 236 -3.50 5.02 5.92
CA ALA A 236 -3.94 6.42 5.88
C ALA A 236 -2.95 7.42 6.50
N LYS A 237 -1.78 6.94 6.97
CA LYS A 237 -0.76 7.83 7.53
C LYS A 237 -0.33 8.89 6.51
N GLY A 238 -0.38 10.16 6.92
CA GLY A 238 -0.13 11.33 6.06
C GLY A 238 -1.39 11.93 5.42
N VAL A 239 -2.57 11.34 5.58
CA VAL A 239 -3.85 11.97 5.17
C VAL A 239 -4.01 13.33 5.86
N ILE A 240 -3.67 13.41 7.15
CA ILE A 240 -3.32 14.66 7.81
C ILE A 240 -1.87 14.58 8.30
N PRO A 241 -1.11 15.69 8.29
CA PRO A 241 0.30 15.65 8.72
C PRO A 241 0.45 15.16 10.16
N ASP A 242 1.47 14.36 10.45
CA ASP A 242 1.73 13.88 11.83
C ASP A 242 2.00 15.01 12.82
N GLU A 243 2.44 16.18 12.33
CA GLU A 243 2.65 17.39 13.15
C GLU A 243 1.35 18.10 13.50
N HIS A 244 0.22 17.74 12.87
CA HIS A 244 -1.07 18.35 13.15
C HIS A 244 -1.43 18.23 14.63
N ARG A 245 -1.86 19.34 15.24
CA ARG A 245 -2.13 19.44 16.70
C ARG A 245 -3.15 18.41 17.20
N ASN A 246 -4.14 18.09 16.38
CA ASN A 246 -5.23 17.19 16.71
C ASN A 246 -4.95 15.72 16.37
N LEU A 247 -3.90 15.40 15.58
CA LEU A 247 -3.52 14.01 15.32
C LEU A 247 -2.83 13.42 16.55
N VAL A 248 -3.48 12.46 17.20
CA VAL A 248 -2.99 11.87 18.45
C VAL A 248 -2.25 10.56 18.27
N GLY A 249 -2.42 9.87 17.14
CA GLY A 249 -1.68 8.63 16.85
C GLY A 249 -2.28 7.79 15.76
N ILE A 250 -1.91 6.50 15.78
CA ILE A 250 -2.36 5.48 14.83
C ILE A 250 -3.51 4.69 15.46
N PHE A 251 -4.52 4.39 14.68
CA PHE A 251 -5.60 3.46 15.03
C PHE A 251 -5.23 2.04 14.61
N THR A 252 -5.21 1.14 15.56
CA THR A 252 -4.89 -0.28 15.35
C THR A 252 -5.91 -1.24 15.94
N GLY A 253 -6.91 -0.72 16.66
CA GLY A 253 -7.82 -1.49 17.51
C GLY A 253 -7.18 -1.97 18.83
N GLY A 254 -5.97 -1.49 19.15
CA GLY A 254 -5.19 -1.88 20.32
C GLY A 254 -5.44 -1.03 21.57
N LYS A 255 -4.57 -1.20 22.56
CA LYS A 255 -4.69 -0.52 23.86
C LYS A 255 -4.08 0.89 23.88
N ALA A 256 -3.20 1.20 22.94
CA ALA A 256 -2.48 2.48 22.96
C ALA A 256 -3.45 3.65 22.79
N GLU A 257 -4.31 3.58 21.79
CA GLU A 257 -5.23 4.63 21.39
C GLU A 257 -6.55 4.67 22.19
N GLN A 258 -6.88 3.63 22.96
CA GLN A 258 -8.13 3.53 23.72
C GLN A 258 -8.42 4.76 24.59
N ILE A 259 -7.37 5.39 25.12
CA ILE A 259 -7.56 6.57 25.99
C ILE A 259 -8.30 7.72 25.26
N SER A 260 -8.09 7.93 23.97
CA SER A 260 -8.77 8.97 23.20
C SER A 260 -10.20 8.55 22.82
N ILE A 261 -10.41 7.26 22.54
CA ILE A 261 -11.69 6.74 22.08
C ILE A 261 -12.68 6.59 23.25
N LEU A 262 -12.27 5.98 24.36
CA LEU A 262 -13.14 5.72 25.51
C LEU A 262 -13.63 6.99 26.23
N ASN A 263 -12.97 8.12 25.99
CA ASN A 263 -13.41 9.42 26.52
C ASN A 263 -14.31 10.20 25.53
N SER A 264 -14.60 9.63 24.34
CA SER A 264 -15.46 10.26 23.33
C SER A 264 -16.93 9.85 23.50
N ASP A 265 -17.83 10.63 22.91
CA ASP A 265 -19.28 10.39 22.84
C ASP A 265 -19.78 10.03 21.44
N LEU A 266 -18.89 10.12 20.44
CA LEU A 266 -19.13 9.73 19.05
C LEU A 266 -17.80 9.32 18.39
N ILE A 267 -17.82 8.21 17.68
CA ILE A 267 -16.73 7.80 16.79
C ILE A 267 -17.14 8.13 15.35
N VAL A 268 -16.38 8.99 14.69
CA VAL A 268 -16.58 9.32 13.27
C VAL A 268 -15.52 8.59 12.44
N LEU A 269 -15.94 7.56 11.70
CA LEU A 269 -15.11 6.84 10.75
C LEU A 269 -15.18 7.56 9.41
N ILE A 270 -14.06 8.00 8.88
CA ILE A 270 -13.98 8.63 7.55
C ILE A 270 -13.09 7.80 6.65
N GLY A 271 -13.70 7.16 5.66
CA GLY A 271 -12.99 6.34 4.68
C GLY A 271 -12.26 5.14 5.27
N LEU A 272 -12.78 4.56 6.35
CA LEU A 272 -12.23 3.35 6.95
C LEU A 272 -12.75 2.13 6.20
N ASP A 273 -11.86 1.42 5.48
CA ASP A 273 -12.17 0.11 4.90
C ASP A 273 -12.01 -0.98 5.97
N PRO A 274 -12.96 -1.92 6.11
CA PRO A 274 -12.86 -3.03 7.08
C PRO A 274 -11.58 -3.86 6.95
N VAL A 275 -10.94 -3.88 5.79
CA VAL A 275 -9.65 -4.55 5.59
C VAL A 275 -8.51 -3.99 6.46
N GLU A 276 -8.66 -2.76 6.94
CA GLU A 276 -7.71 -2.09 7.83
C GLU A 276 -7.90 -2.47 9.30
N LEU A 277 -9.03 -3.11 9.63
CA LEU A 277 -9.34 -3.54 10.99
C LEU A 277 -8.62 -4.84 11.28
N ILE A 278 -7.59 -4.75 12.15
CA ILE A 278 -6.84 -5.91 12.57
C ILE A 278 -7.70 -6.76 13.51
N LEU A 279 -7.49 -8.07 13.50
CA LEU A 279 -8.22 -9.13 14.22
C LEU A 279 -8.46 -8.83 15.72
N GLN A 280 -9.30 -7.86 16.02
CA GLN A 280 -9.78 -7.53 17.36
C GLN A 280 -11.29 -7.33 17.25
N PRO A 281 -12.10 -7.90 18.17
CA PRO A 281 -13.50 -7.52 18.24
C PRO A 281 -13.59 -6.02 18.53
N TRP A 282 -14.57 -5.34 17.92
CA TRP A 282 -14.81 -3.92 18.20
C TRP A 282 -15.22 -3.74 19.65
N PRO A 283 -14.39 -3.12 20.50
CA PRO A 283 -14.62 -3.13 21.94
C PRO A 283 -15.43 -1.91 22.42
N TYR A 284 -15.81 -1.00 21.53
CA TYR A 284 -16.36 0.30 21.89
C TYR A 284 -17.88 0.29 21.82
N ASN A 285 -18.53 0.62 22.95
CA ASN A 285 -19.98 0.82 23.03
C ASN A 285 -20.30 2.34 22.96
N ILE A 286 -19.79 2.98 21.90
CA ILE A 286 -19.94 4.40 21.63
C ILE A 286 -20.62 4.50 20.26
N PRO A 287 -21.58 5.43 20.06
CA PRO A 287 -22.20 5.64 18.76
C PRO A 287 -21.16 5.84 17.66
N VAL A 288 -21.42 5.27 16.48
CA VAL A 288 -20.52 5.32 15.31
C VAL A 288 -21.24 5.95 14.14
N LEU A 289 -20.64 6.98 13.56
CA LEU A 289 -20.98 7.53 12.25
C LEU A 289 -19.95 7.03 11.24
N ASN A 290 -20.40 6.35 10.18
CA ASN A 290 -19.55 5.88 9.10
C ASN A 290 -19.72 6.72 7.83
N ILE A 291 -18.64 7.31 7.32
CA ILE A 291 -18.59 8.04 6.05
C ILE A 291 -17.63 7.28 5.14
N SER A 292 -18.13 6.62 4.10
CA SER A 292 -17.39 5.63 3.32
C SER A 292 -17.80 5.65 1.83
N LEU A 293 -16.91 5.22 0.95
CA LEU A 293 -17.18 5.08 -0.48
C LEU A 293 -18.26 4.06 -0.79
N VAL A 294 -18.28 2.97 -0.04
CA VAL A 294 -19.20 1.84 -0.25
C VAL A 294 -19.78 1.33 1.07
N ASN A 295 -20.93 0.71 0.97
CA ASN A 295 -21.46 -0.10 2.07
C ASN A 295 -20.76 -1.46 2.03
N HIS A 296 -19.81 -1.67 2.94
CA HIS A 296 -19.06 -2.92 3.01
C HIS A 296 -19.95 -4.04 3.57
N GLU A 297 -20.07 -5.16 2.82
CA GLU A 297 -20.89 -6.31 3.24
C GLU A 297 -20.35 -6.96 4.52
N THR A 298 -19.02 -6.99 4.67
CA THR A 298 -18.36 -7.56 5.84
C THR A 298 -17.74 -6.45 6.68
N HIS A 299 -18.44 -6.09 7.72
CA HIS A 299 -17.97 -5.07 8.66
C HIS A 299 -18.37 -5.47 10.08
N TYR A 300 -17.40 -5.63 10.98
CA TYR A 300 -17.71 -6.00 12.36
C TYR A 300 -17.96 -4.79 13.28
N VAL A 301 -17.99 -3.59 12.72
CA VAL A 301 -18.52 -2.38 13.35
C VAL A 301 -19.92 -2.18 12.81
N SER A 302 -20.91 -2.02 13.70
CA SER A 302 -22.27 -1.67 13.33
C SER A 302 -22.48 -0.17 13.51
N PRO A 303 -22.39 0.63 12.45
CA PRO A 303 -22.61 2.07 12.55
C PRO A 303 -24.06 2.40 12.97
N ASN A 304 -24.23 3.45 13.77
CA ASN A 304 -25.56 4.00 14.10
C ASN A 304 -26.16 4.80 12.95
N ALA A 305 -25.29 5.42 12.12
CA ALA A 305 -25.66 6.00 10.84
C ALA A 305 -24.49 5.91 9.85
N SER A 306 -24.82 5.91 8.57
CA SER A 306 -23.82 5.84 7.49
C SER A 306 -24.12 6.84 6.40
N LEU A 307 -23.06 7.47 5.85
CA LEU A 307 -23.10 8.30 4.64
C LEU A 307 -22.23 7.65 3.59
N ILE A 308 -22.87 7.00 2.61
CA ILE A 308 -22.19 6.17 1.61
C ILE A 308 -22.16 6.89 0.26
N GLY A 309 -21.05 6.74 -0.47
CA GLY A 309 -20.85 7.28 -1.82
C GLY A 309 -19.60 8.13 -1.93
N ASN A 310 -19.53 8.99 -2.96
CA ASN A 310 -18.35 9.83 -3.20
C ASN A 310 -17.92 10.58 -1.93
N LEU A 311 -16.75 10.25 -1.43
CA LEU A 311 -16.27 10.68 -0.12
C LEU A 311 -16.05 12.19 -0.08
N SER A 312 -15.45 12.75 -1.13
CA SER A 312 -15.20 14.19 -1.24
C SER A 312 -16.51 15.00 -1.18
N THR A 313 -17.50 14.59 -1.99
CA THR A 313 -18.82 15.23 -2.00
C THR A 313 -19.54 15.12 -0.66
N ASN A 314 -19.47 13.94 -0.03
CA ASN A 314 -20.13 13.70 1.26
C ASN A 314 -19.48 14.52 2.37
N LEU A 315 -18.16 14.62 2.40
CA LEU A 315 -17.42 15.41 3.38
C LEU A 315 -17.74 16.91 3.26
N GLU A 316 -17.78 17.46 2.05
CA GLU A 316 -18.13 18.88 1.85
C GLU A 316 -19.56 19.20 2.34
N LYS A 317 -20.51 18.28 2.15
CA LYS A 317 -21.87 18.45 2.66
C LYS A 317 -21.95 18.34 4.17
N VAL A 318 -21.35 17.28 4.75
CA VAL A 318 -21.46 17.03 6.20
C VAL A 318 -20.66 18.01 7.02
N LYS A 319 -19.61 18.61 6.46
CA LYS A 319 -18.74 19.60 7.10
C LYS A 319 -19.54 20.75 7.74
N THR A 320 -20.64 21.17 7.12
CA THR A 320 -21.47 22.30 7.59
C THR A 320 -22.25 22.02 8.86
N PHE A 321 -22.42 20.75 9.23
CA PHE A 321 -23.14 20.35 10.47
C PHE A 321 -22.19 20.17 11.66
N PHE A 322 -20.89 20.05 11.43
CA PHE A 322 -19.93 19.92 12.53
C PHE A 322 -19.74 21.25 13.26
N ILE A 323 -19.71 21.17 14.58
CA ILE A 323 -19.45 22.29 15.49
C ILE A 323 -18.21 22.00 16.33
N LYS A 324 -17.64 23.05 16.93
CA LYS A 324 -16.50 22.93 17.83
C LYS A 324 -16.84 22.05 19.02
N SER A 325 -16.00 21.09 19.31
CA SER A 325 -16.16 20.14 20.42
C SER A 325 -15.82 20.78 21.80
N ASN A 326 -16.16 20.05 22.85
CA ASN A 326 -15.77 20.39 24.22
C ASN A 326 -14.38 19.86 24.62
N TRP A 327 -13.60 19.31 23.66
CA TRP A 327 -12.22 18.93 23.94
C TRP A 327 -11.35 20.14 24.18
N THR A 328 -10.54 20.09 25.23
CA THR A 328 -9.50 21.07 25.48
C THR A 328 -8.20 20.70 24.75
N GLU A 329 -7.40 21.67 24.38
CA GLU A 329 -6.06 21.42 23.78
C GLU A 329 -5.17 20.59 24.72
N GLY A 330 -5.33 20.77 26.04
CA GLY A 330 -4.60 20.00 27.05
C GLY A 330 -4.95 18.51 27.01
N GLU A 331 -6.23 18.15 26.87
CA GLU A 331 -6.67 16.74 26.74
C GLU A 331 -6.11 16.11 25.48
N ILE A 332 -6.21 16.78 24.33
CA ILE A 332 -5.71 16.28 23.04
C ILE A 332 -4.19 16.08 23.09
N LYS A 333 -3.46 17.05 23.62
CA LYS A 333 -2.00 16.95 23.81
C LYS A 333 -1.62 15.80 24.75
N ASN A 334 -2.38 15.61 25.84
CA ASN A 334 -2.16 14.51 26.76
C ASN A 334 -2.38 13.14 26.09
N PHE A 335 -3.43 12.99 25.23
CA PHE A 335 -3.64 11.76 24.46
C PHE A 335 -2.45 11.47 23.55
N LYS A 336 -1.98 12.47 22.78
CA LYS A 336 -0.81 12.33 21.90
C LYS A 336 0.43 11.88 22.67
N GLN A 337 0.70 12.48 23.82
CA GLN A 337 1.85 12.14 24.66
C GLN A 337 1.70 10.74 25.27
N THR A 338 0.52 10.39 25.76
CA THR A 338 0.26 9.07 26.37
C THR A 338 0.38 7.95 25.35
N ILE A 339 -0.19 8.12 24.15
CA ILE A 339 -0.07 7.13 23.09
C ILE A 339 1.39 6.94 22.68
N LYS A 340 2.12 8.06 22.46
CA LYS A 340 3.53 8.02 22.09
C LYS A 340 4.37 7.33 23.17
N SER A 341 4.15 7.64 24.46
CA SER A 341 4.91 7.05 25.56
C SER A 341 4.77 5.53 25.68
N LYS A 342 3.58 4.99 25.35
CA LYS A 342 3.33 3.54 25.33
C LYS A 342 4.09 2.80 24.23
N LEU A 343 4.55 3.51 23.21
CA LEU A 343 5.28 2.95 22.06
C LEU A 343 6.79 3.19 22.14
N THR A 344 7.22 4.11 23.01
CA THR A 344 8.62 4.52 23.17
C THR A 344 9.43 3.39 23.83
N PHE A 345 10.61 3.12 23.25
CA PHE A 345 11.58 2.19 23.83
C PHE A 345 12.26 2.81 25.07
N PRO A 346 12.68 1.99 26.03
CA PRO A 346 13.55 2.47 27.11
C PRO A 346 14.81 3.14 26.53
N SER A 347 15.21 4.28 27.10
CA SER A 347 16.44 4.95 26.71
C SER A 347 17.64 4.10 27.15
N ASN A 348 18.22 3.39 26.22
CA ASN A 348 19.50 2.75 26.32
C ASN A 348 20.30 3.16 25.07
N ASN A 349 21.57 3.34 25.13
CA ASN A 349 22.42 3.73 24.00
C ASN A 349 22.54 2.61 22.94
N SER A 350 21.49 1.79 22.73
CA SER A 350 21.47 0.72 21.75
C SER A 350 20.77 1.13 20.46
N LEU A 351 21.13 0.49 19.35
CA LEU A 351 20.40 0.56 18.07
C LEU A 351 19.07 -0.17 18.20
N ASN A 352 18.10 0.46 18.86
CA ASN A 352 16.75 -0.05 18.93
C ASN A 352 15.90 0.43 17.73
N PRO A 353 14.76 -0.20 17.43
CA PRO A 353 13.95 0.14 16.27
C PRO A 353 13.47 1.59 16.22
N GLN A 354 13.21 2.23 17.34
CA GLN A 354 12.83 3.64 17.40
C GLN A 354 14.00 4.54 16.97
N SER A 355 15.19 4.34 17.56
CA SER A 355 16.37 5.17 17.26
C SER A 355 16.77 5.06 15.79
N ILE A 356 16.62 3.85 15.18
CA ILE A 356 16.89 3.65 13.76
C ILE A 356 15.99 4.52 12.90
N VAL A 357 14.68 4.57 13.18
CA VAL A 357 13.71 5.36 12.41
C VAL A 357 13.92 6.86 12.61
N GLU A 358 14.09 7.32 13.86
CA GLU A 358 14.26 8.74 14.16
C GLU A 358 15.57 9.30 13.58
N LEU A 359 16.65 8.55 13.64
CA LEU A 359 17.93 8.94 13.03
C LEU A 359 17.84 8.95 11.49
N ALA A 360 17.19 7.96 10.88
CA ALA A 360 16.97 7.96 9.45
C ALA A 360 16.20 9.21 9.00
N GLN A 361 15.17 9.62 9.72
CA GLN A 361 14.42 10.84 9.42
C GLN A 361 15.23 12.13 9.63
N LYS A 362 16.08 12.15 10.65
CA LYS A 362 16.97 13.29 10.95
C LYS A 362 17.92 13.62 9.79
N TYR A 363 18.48 12.60 9.15
CA TYR A 363 19.50 12.76 8.12
C TYR A 363 18.94 12.73 6.67
N HIS A 364 17.69 12.33 6.45
CA HIS A 364 17.07 12.29 5.13
C HIS A 364 15.86 13.23 5.06
N LYS A 365 15.93 14.25 4.19
CA LYS A 365 14.88 15.27 4.05
C LYS A 365 13.70 14.75 3.22
N ASN A 366 12.63 14.35 3.91
CA ASN A 366 11.31 14.04 3.33
C ASN A 366 11.31 12.97 2.20
N PRO A 367 12.07 11.88 2.25
CA PRO A 367 11.89 10.78 1.31
C PRO A 367 10.53 10.14 1.57
N ARG A 368 10.01 9.40 0.60
CA ARG A 368 8.93 8.47 0.85
C ARG A 368 9.49 7.25 1.58
N ILE A 369 8.72 6.69 2.50
CA ILE A 369 9.11 5.41 3.10
C ILE A 369 8.20 4.28 2.65
N SER A 370 8.77 3.08 2.55
CA SER A 370 8.03 1.84 2.41
C SER A 370 8.39 0.90 3.56
N ILE A 371 7.40 0.15 4.06
CA ILE A 371 7.53 -0.61 5.30
C ILE A 371 7.04 -2.03 5.06
N ASP A 372 7.87 -3.02 5.42
CA ASP A 372 7.48 -4.43 5.45
C ASP A 372 6.65 -4.79 6.68
N ALA A 373 5.86 -5.84 6.56
CA ALA A 373 5.28 -6.50 7.72
C ALA A 373 6.39 -7.11 8.59
N GLY A 374 6.36 -6.80 9.89
CA GLY A 374 7.36 -7.27 10.85
C GLY A 374 7.33 -6.48 12.15
N ALA A 375 8.17 -6.83 13.13
CA ALA A 375 8.23 -6.13 14.41
C ALA A 375 8.68 -4.66 14.26
N HIS A 376 9.60 -4.39 13.33
CA HIS A 376 10.10 -3.06 13.00
C HIS A 376 9.00 -2.11 12.49
N MET A 377 7.93 -2.66 11.88
CA MET A 377 6.79 -1.90 11.34
C MET A 377 6.18 -0.97 12.41
N PHE A 378 6.09 -1.44 13.64
CA PHE A 378 5.49 -0.67 14.74
C PHE A 378 6.26 0.63 15.02
N SER A 379 7.59 0.54 15.05
CA SER A 379 8.44 1.72 15.21
C SER A 379 8.43 2.60 13.96
N ALA A 380 8.53 2.01 12.77
CA ALA A 380 8.53 2.77 11.52
C ALA A 380 7.22 3.58 11.35
N THR A 381 6.08 3.00 11.68
CA THR A 381 4.79 3.70 11.59
C THR A 381 4.57 4.70 12.72
N ALA A 382 5.08 4.43 13.94
CA ALA A 382 4.86 5.29 15.10
C ALA A 382 5.79 6.51 15.15
N PHE A 383 7.04 6.39 14.69
CA PHE A 383 8.08 7.40 14.87
C PHE A 383 8.50 8.13 13.59
N TRP A 384 8.10 7.64 12.40
CA TRP A 384 8.27 8.41 11.17
C TRP A 384 7.16 9.45 11.06
N ASN A 385 7.52 10.73 10.85
CA ASN A 385 6.55 11.80 10.64
C ASN A 385 6.23 11.94 9.15
N ALA A 386 5.03 11.54 8.76
CA ALA A 386 4.49 11.76 7.41
C ALA A 386 3.89 13.16 7.30
N LYS A 387 4.08 13.81 6.15
CA LYS A 387 3.58 15.17 5.88
C LYS A 387 2.45 15.20 4.86
N LYS A 388 2.36 14.17 4.01
CA LYS A 388 1.42 14.09 2.89
C LYS A 388 0.93 12.65 2.70
N PRO A 389 -0.22 12.47 2.05
CA PRO A 389 -0.65 11.16 1.53
C PRO A 389 0.45 10.47 0.75
N PHE A 390 0.55 9.18 0.89
CA PHE A 390 1.58 8.33 0.26
C PHE A 390 3.04 8.66 0.65
N ASP A 391 3.30 9.42 1.70
CA ASP A 391 4.64 9.50 2.29
C ASP A 391 5.05 8.18 2.95
N VAL A 392 4.06 7.37 3.34
CA VAL A 392 4.23 6.03 3.90
C VAL A 392 3.52 5.02 3.02
N LEU A 393 4.26 4.04 2.51
CA LEU A 393 3.76 2.91 1.74
C LEU A 393 3.85 1.65 2.59
N ILE A 394 2.75 0.93 2.71
CA ILE A 394 2.67 -0.28 3.53
C ILE A 394 1.64 -1.25 2.96
N SER A 395 1.90 -2.55 3.04
CA SER A 395 0.90 -3.58 2.80
C SER A 395 0.07 -3.75 4.07
N ASN A 396 -1.09 -3.09 4.12
CA ASN A 396 -1.95 -3.12 5.30
C ASN A 396 -2.96 -4.27 5.25
N GLY A 397 -3.63 -4.44 4.13
CA GLY A 397 -4.68 -5.45 3.98
C GLY A 397 -4.14 -6.88 3.94
N LEU A 398 -3.08 -7.13 3.18
CA LEU A 398 -2.43 -8.45 3.14
C LEU A 398 -1.37 -8.61 4.22
N ALA A 399 -0.72 -7.53 4.63
CA ALA A 399 0.40 -7.53 5.57
C ALA A 399 1.56 -8.45 5.11
N THR A 400 1.91 -8.39 3.82
CA THR A 400 2.95 -9.25 3.26
C THR A 400 4.36 -8.78 3.63
N MET A 401 5.26 -9.74 3.82
CA MET A 401 6.70 -9.53 3.88
C MET A 401 7.27 -9.42 2.45
N GLY A 402 8.40 -8.74 2.29
CA GLY A 402 9.04 -8.54 0.98
C GLY A 402 8.39 -7.44 0.12
N PHE A 403 7.57 -6.57 0.70
CA PHE A 403 6.91 -5.43 0.04
C PHE A 403 7.79 -4.18 -0.01
N ALA A 404 8.55 -3.90 1.05
CA ALA A 404 9.20 -2.60 1.21
C ALA A 404 10.21 -2.28 0.10
N LEU A 405 11.05 -3.23 -0.29
CA LEU A 405 12.05 -3.03 -1.35
C LEU A 405 11.42 -2.76 -2.72
N PRO A 406 10.51 -3.61 -3.27
CA PRO A 406 9.84 -3.31 -4.53
C PRO A 406 9.03 -2.01 -4.49
N ALA A 407 8.36 -1.71 -3.39
CA ALA A 407 7.63 -0.45 -3.22
C ALA A 407 8.56 0.78 -3.23
N ALA A 408 9.74 0.70 -2.59
CA ALA A 408 10.74 1.77 -2.64
C ALA A 408 11.27 1.99 -4.07
N ILE A 409 11.58 0.90 -4.80
CA ILE A 409 12.04 0.98 -6.19
C ILE A 409 10.95 1.68 -7.03
N SER A 410 9.72 1.21 -6.97
CA SER A 410 8.58 1.79 -7.68
C SER A 410 8.38 3.27 -7.33
N SER A 411 8.49 3.62 -6.05
CA SER A 411 8.40 4.99 -5.57
C SER A 411 9.49 5.89 -6.15
N ALA A 412 10.73 5.40 -6.19
CA ALA A 412 11.85 6.14 -6.78
C ALA A 412 11.70 6.31 -8.29
N LEU A 413 11.12 5.32 -8.99
CA LEU A 413 10.81 5.42 -10.42
C LEU A 413 9.65 6.40 -10.71
N ALA A 414 8.69 6.54 -9.77
CA ALA A 414 7.61 7.52 -9.89
C ALA A 414 8.08 8.96 -9.57
N ASN A 415 9.04 9.13 -8.67
CA ASN A 415 9.63 10.43 -8.32
C ASN A 415 11.10 10.27 -7.92
N PRO A 416 12.05 10.29 -8.89
CA PRO A 416 13.47 10.08 -8.63
C PRO A 416 14.11 11.09 -7.68
N GLU A 417 13.66 12.35 -7.72
CA GLU A 417 14.22 13.42 -6.88
C GLU A 417 13.83 13.26 -5.40
N LYS A 418 12.61 12.81 -5.15
CA LYS A 418 12.15 12.55 -3.79
C LYS A 418 12.90 11.35 -3.18
N GLY A 419 13.17 10.33 -3.99
CA GLY A 419 13.76 9.08 -3.55
C GLY A 419 12.86 8.30 -2.57
N ALA A 420 13.36 7.17 -2.07
CA ALA A 420 12.64 6.38 -1.07
C ALA A 420 13.58 5.69 -0.07
N ILE A 421 13.06 5.44 1.15
CA ILE A 421 13.69 4.57 2.14
C ILE A 421 12.81 3.33 2.31
N ALA A 422 13.39 2.14 2.20
CA ALA A 422 12.75 0.88 2.53
C ALA A 422 13.13 0.45 3.94
N PHE A 423 12.17 0.36 4.86
CA PHE A 423 12.35 -0.26 6.17
C PHE A 423 11.88 -1.71 6.09
N THR A 424 12.80 -2.65 6.16
CA THR A 424 12.53 -4.08 6.06
C THR A 424 13.24 -4.87 7.17
N GLY A 425 12.64 -5.95 7.64
CA GLY A 425 13.33 -6.92 8.48
C GLY A 425 14.20 -7.84 7.62
N ASP A 426 15.17 -8.50 8.24
CA ASP A 426 16.06 -9.47 7.58
C ASP A 426 15.28 -10.60 6.89
N GLY A 427 14.21 -11.10 7.50
CA GLY A 427 13.35 -12.12 6.88
C GLY A 427 12.63 -11.63 5.63
N GLY A 428 12.06 -10.42 5.67
CA GLY A 428 11.40 -9.81 4.50
C GLY A 428 12.39 -9.47 3.38
N PHE A 429 13.55 -8.94 3.75
CA PHE A 429 14.62 -8.64 2.79
C PHE A 429 15.11 -9.90 2.06
N MET A 430 15.31 -11.01 2.77
CA MET A 430 15.71 -12.28 2.13
C MET A 430 14.71 -12.80 1.10
N MET A 431 13.42 -12.49 1.25
CA MET A 431 12.38 -12.92 0.29
C MET A 431 12.44 -12.19 -1.04
N CYS A 432 13.01 -10.98 -1.09
CA CYS A 432 13.02 -10.12 -2.28
C CYS A 432 14.38 -9.47 -2.59
N CYS A 433 15.47 -9.86 -1.94
CA CYS A 433 16.81 -9.24 -2.10
C CYS A 433 17.31 -9.20 -3.56
N SER A 434 16.85 -10.13 -4.41
CA SER A 434 17.15 -10.12 -5.85
C SER A 434 16.72 -8.82 -6.55
N GLU A 435 15.74 -8.10 -6.01
CA GLU A 435 15.28 -6.82 -6.55
C GLU A 435 16.30 -5.67 -6.35
N LEU A 436 17.35 -5.88 -5.55
CA LEU A 436 18.49 -4.96 -5.58
C LEU A 436 19.12 -4.87 -6.97
N SER A 437 19.15 -6.00 -7.72
CA SER A 437 19.57 -5.98 -9.13
C SER A 437 18.65 -5.11 -10.01
N THR A 438 17.34 -5.12 -9.74
CA THR A 438 16.38 -4.22 -10.40
C THR A 438 16.66 -2.75 -10.03
N ALA A 439 16.91 -2.48 -8.75
CA ALA A 439 17.27 -1.13 -8.29
C ALA A 439 18.55 -0.60 -8.97
N VAL A 440 19.57 -1.44 -9.12
CA VAL A 440 20.82 -1.10 -9.82
C VAL A 440 20.58 -0.89 -11.31
N GLN A 441 19.83 -1.80 -11.95
CA GLN A 441 19.52 -1.73 -13.39
C GLN A 441 18.87 -0.38 -13.77
N TYR A 442 17.98 0.14 -12.94
CA TYR A 442 17.27 1.39 -13.19
C TYR A 442 17.81 2.59 -12.39
N ASN A 443 18.96 2.44 -11.75
CA ASN A 443 19.59 3.45 -10.90
C ASN A 443 18.59 4.11 -9.92
N ALA A 444 17.73 3.29 -9.31
CA ALA A 444 16.68 3.76 -8.43
C ALA A 444 17.28 4.45 -7.18
N ASN A 445 16.85 5.71 -6.92
CA ASN A 445 17.33 6.47 -5.77
C ASN A 445 16.66 5.97 -4.47
N ILE A 446 17.15 4.85 -3.96
CA ILE A 446 16.63 4.20 -2.75
C ILE A 446 17.71 3.99 -1.69
N LEU A 447 17.29 4.01 -0.42
CA LEU A 447 18.07 3.53 0.71
C LEU A 447 17.31 2.40 1.39
N VAL A 448 17.88 1.21 1.41
CA VAL A 448 17.32 0.06 2.14
C VAL A 448 17.93 0.02 3.54
N ILE A 449 17.11 0.02 4.57
CA ILE A 449 17.53 -0.14 5.97
C ILE A 449 16.98 -1.47 6.47
N VAL A 450 17.88 -2.43 6.67
CA VAL A 450 17.54 -3.78 7.12
C VAL A 450 17.65 -3.87 8.64
N PHE A 451 16.54 -4.16 9.31
CA PHE A 451 16.50 -4.47 10.74
C PHE A 451 16.90 -5.94 10.91
N ASN A 452 18.19 -6.16 11.14
CA ASN A 452 18.79 -7.50 11.19
C ASN A 452 18.93 -7.98 12.63
N ASP A 453 18.00 -8.83 13.07
CA ASP A 453 18.03 -9.46 14.39
C ASP A 453 18.14 -11.00 14.34
N GLY A 454 18.19 -11.59 13.15
CA GLY A 454 18.32 -13.03 12.93
C GLY A 454 17.05 -13.79 13.29
N ALA A 455 15.87 -13.16 13.17
CA ALA A 455 14.64 -13.76 13.64
C ALA A 455 13.36 -13.28 12.93
N LEU A 456 12.34 -14.12 12.88
CA LEU A 456 10.95 -13.70 12.73
C LEU A 456 10.42 -13.20 14.08
N SER A 457 10.87 -12.03 14.50
CA SER A 457 10.70 -11.51 15.87
C SER A 457 9.26 -11.46 16.36
N LEU A 458 8.27 -11.12 15.52
CA LEU A 458 6.86 -11.19 15.90
C LEU A 458 6.41 -12.61 16.23
N ILE A 459 6.87 -13.60 15.49
CA ILE A 459 6.50 -15.00 15.70
C ILE A 459 7.24 -15.56 16.92
N ASP A 460 8.52 -15.22 17.06
CA ASP A 460 9.32 -15.59 18.22
C ASP A 460 8.72 -15.04 19.54
N ILE A 461 8.28 -13.78 19.55
CA ILE A 461 7.57 -13.19 20.70
C ILE A 461 6.29 -13.99 21.02
N LYS A 462 5.51 -14.36 20.00
CA LYS A 462 4.28 -15.16 20.18
C LYS A 462 4.59 -16.57 20.71
N GLN A 463 5.63 -17.23 20.21
CA GLN A 463 6.08 -18.53 20.75
C GLN A 463 6.43 -18.40 22.24
N ARG A 464 7.26 -17.42 22.59
CA ARG A 464 7.65 -17.18 23.99
C ARG A 464 6.47 -16.81 24.90
N SER A 465 5.54 -16.00 24.41
CA SER A 465 4.33 -15.63 25.18
C SER A 465 3.39 -16.81 25.45
N ARG A 466 3.46 -17.85 24.62
CA ARG A 466 2.71 -19.11 24.77
C ARG A 466 3.52 -20.22 25.45
N ASN A 467 4.70 -19.91 25.97
CA ASN A 467 5.64 -20.87 26.54
C ASN A 467 6.02 -22.03 25.59
N LEU A 468 6.04 -21.76 24.28
CA LEU A 468 6.48 -22.72 23.26
C LEU A 468 7.99 -22.63 23.04
N LYS A 469 8.59 -23.73 22.58
CA LYS A 469 10.00 -23.73 22.16
C LYS A 469 10.21 -22.81 20.97
N ARG A 470 11.36 -22.14 20.92
CA ARG A 470 11.80 -21.33 19.76
C ARG A 470 12.25 -22.24 18.62
N LEU A 471 11.33 -22.58 17.73
CA LEU A 471 11.60 -23.48 16.61
C LEU A 471 11.17 -22.83 15.29
N GLY A 472 12.07 -22.83 14.30
CA GLY A 472 11.77 -22.31 12.96
C GLY A 472 11.61 -20.79 12.87
N THR A 473 12.08 -20.04 13.86
CA THR A 473 11.90 -18.58 13.92
C THR A 473 13.20 -17.79 14.03
N THR A 474 14.34 -18.48 14.10
CA THR A 474 15.66 -17.84 14.24
C THR A 474 16.69 -18.47 13.32
N TRP A 475 17.66 -17.66 12.90
CA TRP A 475 18.81 -18.06 12.09
C TRP A 475 20.04 -17.22 12.44
N PRO A 476 21.28 -17.64 12.05
CA PRO A 476 22.47 -16.80 12.16
C PRO A 476 22.31 -15.52 11.31
N ARG A 477 22.71 -14.38 11.88
CA ARG A 477 22.65 -13.11 11.13
C ARG A 477 23.52 -13.17 9.87
N SER A 478 22.95 -12.83 8.72
CA SER A 478 23.67 -12.68 7.46
C SER A 478 24.26 -11.28 7.37
N ASN A 479 25.33 -11.11 6.61
CA ASN A 479 25.88 -9.79 6.27
C ASN A 479 25.22 -9.28 4.99
N PHE A 480 24.14 -8.53 5.13
CA PHE A 480 23.39 -7.99 3.99
C PHE A 480 24.12 -6.85 3.27
N ALA A 481 25.09 -6.19 3.92
CA ALA A 481 25.92 -5.21 3.26
C ALA A 481 26.81 -5.87 2.17
N GLU A 482 27.39 -7.06 2.44
CA GLU A 482 28.11 -7.80 1.42
C GLU A 482 27.20 -8.28 0.28
N VAL A 483 25.99 -8.75 0.60
CA VAL A 483 25.00 -9.13 -0.41
C VAL A 483 24.67 -7.95 -1.31
N ALA A 484 24.42 -6.77 -0.75
CA ALA A 484 24.11 -5.57 -1.51
C ALA A 484 25.29 -5.10 -2.37
N THR A 485 26.53 -5.18 -1.85
CA THR A 485 27.75 -4.88 -2.63
C THR A 485 27.86 -5.82 -3.83
N GLY A 486 27.54 -7.12 -3.66
CA GLY A 486 27.54 -8.09 -4.75
C GLY A 486 26.55 -7.76 -5.88
N PHE A 487 25.45 -7.09 -5.58
CA PHE A 487 24.51 -6.56 -6.57
C PHE A 487 24.93 -5.21 -7.18
N GLY A 488 25.97 -4.55 -6.65
CA GLY A 488 26.43 -3.24 -7.11
C GLY A 488 25.87 -2.04 -6.33
N CYS A 489 25.25 -2.27 -5.17
CA CYS A 489 24.81 -1.19 -4.28
C CYS A 489 25.96 -0.67 -3.43
N LYS A 490 25.94 0.60 -3.07
CA LYS A 490 26.74 1.12 -1.95
C LYS A 490 26.13 0.63 -0.64
N SER A 491 26.94 0.10 0.29
CA SER A 491 26.41 -0.51 1.50
C SER A 491 27.27 -0.34 2.74
N TRP A 492 26.66 -0.45 3.91
CA TRP A 492 27.30 -0.36 5.22
C TRP A 492 26.68 -1.43 6.15
N LYS A 493 27.53 -2.05 6.98
CA LYS A 493 27.13 -2.85 8.13
C LYS A 493 27.38 -2.02 9.38
N VAL A 494 26.38 -1.91 10.26
CA VAL A 494 26.46 -1.07 11.46
C VAL A 494 25.93 -1.84 12.69
N GLU A 495 26.60 -1.63 13.83
CA GLU A 495 26.30 -2.35 15.08
C GLU A 495 26.07 -1.41 16.28
N ASP A 496 26.31 -0.11 16.11
CA ASP A 496 26.14 0.92 17.14
C ASP A 496 25.59 2.24 16.54
N ILE A 497 25.14 3.15 17.40
CA ILE A 497 24.54 4.42 17.01
C ILE A 497 25.50 5.27 16.18
N SER A 498 26.77 5.35 16.57
CA SER A 498 27.76 6.22 15.91
C SER A 498 28.04 5.74 14.48
N SER A 499 28.26 4.43 14.29
CA SER A 499 28.45 3.83 12.96
C SER A 499 27.20 4.01 12.09
N TYR A 500 26.01 3.92 12.67
CA TYR A 500 24.75 4.13 11.95
C TYR A 500 24.58 5.60 11.53
N GLU A 501 24.84 6.57 12.40
CA GLU A 501 24.79 7.99 12.05
C GLU A 501 25.78 8.32 10.92
N ASN A 502 27.00 7.82 10.98
CA ASN A 502 27.99 8.00 9.93
C ASN A 502 27.52 7.42 8.59
N ALA A 503 26.98 6.20 8.60
CA ALA A 503 26.41 5.57 7.41
C ALA A 503 25.25 6.37 6.82
N LEU A 504 24.36 6.93 7.66
CA LEU A 504 23.26 7.80 7.22
C LEU A 504 23.77 9.10 6.59
N ILE A 505 24.78 9.73 7.18
CA ILE A 505 25.42 10.95 6.63
C ILE A 505 26.02 10.65 5.26
N GLU A 506 26.80 9.58 5.12
CA GLU A 506 27.37 9.18 3.84
C GLU A 506 26.29 8.87 2.83
N ALA A 507 25.28 8.06 3.21
CA ALA A 507 24.18 7.68 2.35
C ALA A 507 23.35 8.89 1.88
N SER A 508 23.18 9.92 2.70
CA SER A 508 22.41 11.13 2.35
C SER A 508 23.07 11.97 1.25
N ASN A 509 24.39 11.86 1.09
CA ASN A 509 25.18 12.56 0.06
C ASN A 509 25.26 11.78 -1.26
N LEU A 510 24.71 10.58 -1.32
CA LEU A 510 24.75 9.69 -2.50
C LEU A 510 23.37 9.58 -3.12
N LYS A 511 23.32 9.31 -4.43
CA LYS A 511 22.13 8.89 -5.17
C LYS A 511 22.31 7.44 -5.64
N GLY A 512 21.21 6.83 -6.10
CA GLY A 512 21.20 5.44 -6.55
C GLY A 512 20.90 4.46 -5.41
N PRO A 513 21.02 3.15 -5.66
CA PRO A 513 20.66 2.13 -4.67
C PRO A 513 21.74 1.96 -3.59
N ARG A 514 21.28 2.07 -2.34
CA ARG A 514 22.13 1.99 -1.13
C ARG A 514 21.46 1.08 -0.11
N LEU A 515 22.27 0.43 0.75
CA LEU A 515 21.78 -0.42 1.83
C LEU A 515 22.59 -0.20 3.12
N ILE A 516 21.87 -0.10 4.24
CA ILE A 516 22.46 -0.18 5.58
C ILE A 516 21.91 -1.43 6.26
N ASP A 517 22.80 -2.37 6.58
CA ASP A 517 22.53 -3.57 7.38
C ASP A 517 22.70 -3.20 8.86
N VAL A 518 21.59 -3.03 9.57
CA VAL A 518 21.59 -2.59 10.98
C VAL A 518 21.39 -3.79 11.88
N TRP A 519 22.40 -4.12 12.67
CA TRP A 519 22.31 -5.16 13.69
C TRP A 519 21.54 -4.63 14.89
N VAL A 520 20.21 -4.75 14.81
CA VAL A 520 19.27 -4.12 15.73
C VAL A 520 19.21 -4.88 17.07
N ASP A 521 18.99 -4.11 18.15
CA ASP A 521 18.58 -4.63 19.46
C ASP A 521 17.05 -4.80 19.48
N PRO A 522 16.52 -6.05 19.50
CA PRO A 522 15.09 -6.32 19.43
C PRO A 522 14.36 -6.12 20.78
N ASN A 523 15.08 -5.75 21.86
CA ASN A 523 14.47 -5.52 23.16
C ASN A 523 13.46 -4.35 23.06
N GLY A 524 12.24 -4.58 23.56
CA GLY A 524 11.15 -3.62 23.49
C GLY A 524 10.07 -3.94 22.46
N TYR A 525 10.31 -4.76 21.46
CA TYR A 525 9.27 -5.19 20.52
C TYR A 525 8.04 -5.80 21.21
N LYS A 526 8.25 -6.56 22.28
CA LYS A 526 7.17 -7.21 23.02
C LYS A 526 6.22 -6.18 23.64
N GLU A 527 6.75 -5.13 24.21
CA GLU A 527 5.99 -4.05 24.86
C GLU A 527 5.21 -3.23 23.83
N GLN A 528 5.82 -2.89 22.70
CA GLN A 528 5.12 -2.25 21.59
C GLN A 528 3.99 -3.13 21.06
N LEU A 529 4.24 -4.43 20.86
CA LEU A 529 3.21 -5.36 20.39
C LEU A 529 2.02 -5.41 21.35
N LYS A 530 2.26 -5.45 22.68
CA LYS A 530 1.20 -5.40 23.69
C LYS A 530 0.42 -4.09 23.64
N SER A 531 1.08 -2.97 23.39
CA SER A 531 0.42 -1.66 23.32
C SER A 531 -0.46 -1.52 22.09
N LEU A 532 -0.05 -2.07 20.96
CA LEU A 532 -0.75 -1.94 19.67
C LEU A 532 -1.73 -3.08 19.39
N ARG A 533 -1.54 -4.26 19.98
CA ARG A 533 -2.37 -5.44 19.66
C ARG A 533 -2.83 -6.24 20.86
N GLY A 534 -2.53 -5.82 22.03
CA GLY A 534 -3.01 -6.34 23.25
C GLY A 534 -2.95 -7.19 24.09
#